data_9f1d3807deac8bc13f07cf1a7811d612
#
_entry.id   9f1d3807deac8bc13f07cf1a7811d612
#
_cell.length_a   1.000
_cell.length_b   1.000
_cell.length_c   1.000
_cell.angle_alpha   90.00
_cell.angle_beta   90.00
_cell.angle_gamma   90.00
#
_symmetry.space_group_name_H-M   'P 1'
#
loop_
_entity.id
_entity.type
_entity.pdbx_description
1 polymer ?
#
loop_
_entity_poly.entity_id
_entity_poly.type
_entity_poly.pdbx_seq_one_letter_code
_entity_poly.pdbx_strand_id
1 'polypeptide(L)'
;MPEDTSSMGLFQKYLVNKNIFRNREVLRHSYRPNSLPHRQPEINSIASILAASLKGETPSNILIYGKTGTGKTACVRYVAAELEKASQETVIPCHVIHLNCEVIDTQYRVLAQIAKNLEDHDERPSDGTRGTIPFTGWPTDQVYMELKNLLESVGGVMVIVLDEIDKLVKKSGDETLYNLTRINSDLRDSRVSIIGISNDLRFTDFLDPRVLSSLSEEEIVFPPYNAPQLCDILQQRSEDAFMEHVVDPAVIPLCAALAAQEHGDARRALDLLRVSGELAEREDEKKVMEKHVKMAQEK
;
A
#
# COMPACT_ATOMS: atom_id res chain seq x y z
N MET A 1 28.00 -25.54 -41.89
CA MET A 1 27.10 -26.53 -41.30
C MET A 1 26.13 -25.72 -40.42
N PRO A 2 24.85 -25.63 -40.74
CA PRO A 2 23.90 -24.99 -39.83
C PRO A 2 23.68 -25.96 -38.64
N GLU A 3 23.93 -25.51 -37.42
CA GLU A 3 23.62 -26.24 -36.22
C GLU A 3 22.13 -26.50 -36.09
N ASP A 4 21.79 -27.73 -35.88
CA ASP A 4 20.45 -28.31 -35.79
C ASP A 4 19.74 -27.81 -34.53
N THR A 5 18.87 -26.82 -34.65
CA THR A 5 18.08 -26.22 -33.56
C THR A 5 16.88 -27.06 -33.12
N SER A 6 16.75 -28.30 -33.61
CA SER A 6 15.57 -29.16 -33.39
C SER A 6 15.61 -30.01 -32.10
N SER A 7 16.65 -29.91 -31.26
CA SER A 7 16.76 -30.71 -30.01
C SER A 7 16.71 -29.89 -28.71
N MET A 8 16.52 -28.56 -28.76
CA MET A 8 16.35 -27.77 -27.55
C MET A 8 14.95 -28.00 -26.95
N GLY A 9 14.92 -28.39 -25.67
CA GLY A 9 13.65 -28.53 -24.92
C GLY A 9 12.82 -27.25 -24.98
N LEU A 10 11.48 -27.39 -24.89
CA LEU A 10 10.49 -26.31 -25.09
C LEU A 10 10.85 -24.99 -24.38
N PHE A 11 11.49 -25.06 -23.21
CA PHE A 11 11.84 -23.89 -22.40
C PHE A 11 13.32 -23.47 -22.53
N GLN A 12 14.20 -24.28 -23.11
CA GLN A 12 15.63 -23.95 -23.20
C GLN A 12 15.90 -22.68 -24.02
N LYS A 13 15.12 -22.45 -25.07
CA LYS A 13 15.20 -21.22 -25.89
C LYS A 13 14.88 -19.93 -25.10
N TYR A 14 14.15 -20.04 -23.98
CA TYR A 14 13.79 -18.91 -23.11
C TYR A 14 14.79 -18.72 -21.94
N LEU A 15 15.71 -19.68 -21.73
CA LEU A 15 16.77 -19.57 -20.71
C LEU A 15 18.00 -18.80 -21.22
N VAL A 16 18.08 -18.57 -22.53
CA VAL A 16 19.13 -17.71 -23.09
C VAL A 16 18.87 -16.28 -22.60
N ASN A 17 19.81 -15.75 -21.82
CA ASN A 17 19.74 -14.40 -21.24
C ASN A 17 19.49 -13.36 -22.33
N LYS A 18 18.31 -12.79 -22.33
CA LYS A 18 17.94 -11.66 -23.17
C LYS A 18 18.19 -10.39 -22.34
N ASN A 19 19.12 -9.58 -22.78
CA ASN A 19 19.62 -8.42 -22.04
C ASN A 19 18.71 -7.18 -22.14
N ILE A 20 17.40 -7.32 -21.90
CA ILE A 20 16.46 -6.18 -21.86
C ILE A 20 16.31 -5.67 -20.43
N PHE A 21 16.04 -6.56 -19.47
CA PHE A 21 15.85 -6.17 -18.09
C PHE A 21 17.11 -6.37 -17.25
N ARG A 22 17.43 -5.37 -16.41
CA ARG A 22 18.35 -5.50 -15.27
C ARG A 22 17.61 -6.07 -14.07
N ASN A 23 16.44 -5.50 -13.74
CA ASN A 23 15.58 -5.96 -12.66
C ASN A 23 14.10 -5.73 -12.99
N ARG A 24 13.42 -6.77 -13.46
CA ARG A 24 12.00 -6.71 -13.85
C ARG A 24 11.06 -6.40 -12.68
N GLU A 25 11.42 -6.79 -11.45
CA GLU A 25 10.59 -6.63 -10.26
C GLU A 25 10.33 -5.16 -9.91
N VAL A 26 11.25 -4.25 -10.31
CA VAL A 26 11.09 -2.81 -10.11
C VAL A 26 9.82 -2.25 -10.78
N LEU A 27 9.36 -2.85 -11.87
CA LEU A 27 8.17 -2.41 -12.59
C LEU A 27 6.86 -3.01 -12.04
N ARG A 28 6.95 -3.96 -11.10
CA ARG A 28 5.75 -4.53 -10.48
C ARG A 28 5.12 -3.56 -9.49
N HIS A 29 3.82 -3.61 -9.37
CA HIS A 29 3.06 -2.81 -8.39
C HIS A 29 3.32 -3.23 -6.93
N SER A 30 3.89 -4.41 -6.70
CA SER A 30 4.34 -4.86 -5.37
C SER A 30 5.68 -4.24 -4.94
N TYR A 31 6.44 -3.67 -5.87
CA TYR A 31 7.72 -3.04 -5.57
C TYR A 31 7.55 -1.77 -4.73
N ARG A 32 8.40 -1.61 -3.73
CA ARG A 32 8.42 -0.45 -2.84
C ARG A 32 9.57 0.47 -3.23
N PRO A 33 9.28 1.63 -3.84
CA PRO A 33 10.31 2.59 -4.21
C PRO A 33 10.82 3.37 -3.00
N ASN A 34 12.07 3.78 -3.05
CA ASN A 34 12.67 4.66 -2.03
C ASN A 34 12.20 6.11 -2.14
N SER A 35 11.66 6.52 -3.28
CA SER A 35 11.12 7.87 -3.50
C SER A 35 9.80 7.80 -4.27
N LEU A 36 8.92 8.76 -3.97
CA LEU A 36 7.58 8.87 -4.56
C LEU A 36 7.46 10.25 -5.20
N PRO A 37 7.92 10.43 -6.46
CA PRO A 37 7.87 11.72 -7.13
C PRO A 37 6.44 12.24 -7.22
N HIS A 38 6.30 13.56 -7.15
CA HIS A 38 5.01 14.28 -7.23
C HIS A 38 4.01 13.97 -6.10
N ARG A 39 4.47 13.39 -4.96
CA ARG A 39 3.64 13.12 -3.76
C ARG A 39 4.20 13.76 -2.49
N GLN A 40 5.18 14.65 -2.61
CA GLN A 40 5.76 15.31 -1.46
C GLN A 40 4.75 16.12 -0.62
N PRO A 41 3.76 16.84 -1.23
CA PRO A 41 2.73 17.52 -0.45
C PRO A 41 1.90 16.57 0.42
N GLU A 42 1.43 15.45 -0.15
CA GLU A 42 0.62 14.46 0.55
C GLU A 42 1.44 13.73 1.62
N ILE A 43 2.70 13.37 1.32
CA ILE A 43 3.65 12.80 2.29
C ILE A 43 3.85 13.74 3.47
N ASN A 44 4.11 15.03 3.22
CA ASN A 44 4.31 16.03 4.27
C ASN A 44 3.05 16.23 5.12
N SER A 45 1.87 16.21 4.50
CA SER A 45 0.59 16.31 5.23
C SER A 45 0.40 15.13 6.18
N ILE A 46 0.57 13.89 5.69
CA ILE A 46 0.45 12.70 6.53
C ILE A 46 1.50 12.74 7.66
N ALA A 47 2.76 13.05 7.33
CA ALA A 47 3.84 13.10 8.30
C ALA A 47 3.61 14.16 9.38
N SER A 48 3.09 15.36 9.02
CA SER A 48 2.81 16.42 9.98
C SER A 48 1.73 16.04 10.99
N ILE A 49 0.70 15.32 10.56
CA ILE A 49 -0.36 14.81 11.43
C ILE A 49 0.19 13.73 12.36
N LEU A 50 0.93 12.76 11.80
CA LEU A 50 1.46 11.63 12.57
C LEU A 50 2.62 12.02 13.50
N ALA A 51 3.23 13.20 13.33
CA ALA A 51 4.32 13.67 14.20
C ALA A 51 3.91 13.80 15.68
N ALA A 52 2.62 13.94 15.97
CA ALA A 52 2.07 13.92 17.33
C ALA A 52 2.38 12.59 18.06
N SER A 53 2.43 11.47 17.33
CA SER A 53 2.78 10.15 17.88
C SER A 53 4.13 10.12 18.56
N LEU A 54 5.13 10.82 18.01
CA LEU A 54 6.49 10.87 18.56
C LEU A 54 6.57 11.61 19.91
N LYS A 55 5.51 12.35 20.26
CA LYS A 55 5.35 13.04 21.55
C LYS A 55 4.43 12.28 22.51
N GLY A 56 3.89 11.13 22.09
CA GLY A 56 2.89 10.37 22.86
C GLY A 56 1.47 10.95 22.81
N GLU A 57 1.25 11.92 21.95
CA GLU A 57 -0.08 12.49 21.71
C GLU A 57 -0.85 11.65 20.72
N THR A 58 -2.18 11.65 20.79
CA THR A 58 -3.04 10.97 19.82
C THR A 58 -3.08 11.78 18.53
N PRO A 59 -2.55 11.27 17.39
CA PRO A 59 -2.73 11.94 16.10
C PRO A 59 -4.20 11.94 15.68
N SER A 60 -4.62 12.96 14.92
CA SER A 60 -5.93 12.95 14.28
C SER A 60 -6.08 11.75 13.34
N ASN A 61 -7.29 11.23 13.24
CA ASN A 61 -7.61 10.23 12.25
C ASN A 61 -7.56 10.84 10.85
N ILE A 62 -7.08 10.06 9.88
CA ILE A 62 -6.88 10.52 8.50
C ILE A 62 -7.73 9.69 7.56
N LEU A 63 -8.49 10.36 6.70
CA LEU A 63 -9.21 9.72 5.63
C LEU A 63 -8.60 10.10 4.27
N ILE A 64 -8.11 9.10 3.54
CA ILE A 64 -7.37 9.28 2.30
C ILE A 64 -8.21 8.79 1.12
N TYR A 65 -8.46 9.69 0.18
CA TYR A 65 -9.25 9.42 -1.02
C TYR A 65 -8.43 9.54 -2.30
N GLY A 66 -8.85 8.82 -3.30
CA GLY A 66 -8.35 8.97 -4.67
C GLY A 66 -8.59 7.74 -5.50
N LYS A 67 -8.50 7.87 -6.80
CA LYS A 67 -8.62 6.73 -7.73
C LYS A 67 -7.51 5.70 -7.49
N THR A 68 -7.71 4.50 -8.02
CA THR A 68 -6.67 3.45 -8.06
C THR A 68 -5.41 3.98 -8.74
N GLY A 69 -4.24 3.52 -8.28
CA GLY A 69 -2.95 3.87 -8.88
C GLY A 69 -2.44 5.29 -8.64
N THR A 70 -3.11 6.09 -7.77
CA THR A 70 -2.67 7.45 -7.42
C THR A 70 -1.58 7.51 -6.34
N GLY A 71 -1.12 6.37 -5.83
CA GLY A 71 -0.01 6.30 -4.88
C GLY A 71 -0.39 6.36 -3.39
N LYS A 72 -1.69 6.33 -3.02
CA LYS A 72 -2.16 6.41 -1.62
C LYS A 72 -1.46 5.44 -0.68
N THR A 73 -1.62 4.14 -0.95
CA THR A 73 -1.01 3.07 -0.14
C THR A 73 0.51 3.17 -0.09
N ALA A 74 1.15 3.57 -1.19
CA ALA A 74 2.60 3.72 -1.25
C ALA A 74 3.09 4.86 -0.35
N CYS A 75 2.41 6.02 -0.37
CA CYS A 75 2.73 7.18 0.48
C CYS A 75 2.52 6.86 1.97
N VAL A 76 1.39 6.22 2.32
CA VAL A 76 1.13 5.83 3.72
C VAL A 76 2.19 4.85 4.22
N ARG A 77 2.56 3.85 3.43
CA ARG A 77 3.62 2.90 3.79
C ARG A 77 4.99 3.55 3.94
N TYR A 78 5.29 4.52 3.06
CA TYR A 78 6.54 5.27 3.14
C TYR A 78 6.60 6.07 4.44
N VAL A 79 5.55 6.85 4.75
CA VAL A 79 5.49 7.66 5.98
C VAL A 79 5.47 6.77 7.23
N ALA A 80 4.76 5.63 7.19
CA ALA A 80 4.75 4.66 8.27
C ALA A 80 6.15 4.14 8.60
N ALA A 81 6.92 3.74 7.59
CA ALA A 81 8.29 3.26 7.78
C ALA A 81 9.22 4.35 8.35
N GLU A 82 9.08 5.60 7.89
CA GLU A 82 9.84 6.72 8.44
C GLU A 82 9.43 7.07 9.88
N LEU A 83 8.12 6.95 10.20
CA LEU A 83 7.61 7.14 11.55
C LEU A 83 8.17 6.08 12.52
N GLU A 84 8.10 4.81 12.16
CA GLU A 84 8.64 3.70 12.97
C GLU A 84 10.15 3.85 13.19
N LYS A 85 10.89 4.25 12.15
CA LYS A 85 12.32 4.54 12.26
C LYS A 85 12.60 5.72 13.21
N ALA A 86 11.84 6.80 13.10
CA ALA A 86 11.98 7.96 13.98
C ALA A 86 11.61 7.61 15.43
N SER A 87 10.63 6.73 15.65
CA SER A 87 10.20 6.32 17.00
C SER A 87 11.28 5.53 17.75
N GLN A 88 12.21 4.86 17.04
CA GLN A 88 13.34 4.18 17.67
C GLN A 88 14.31 5.14 18.37
N GLU A 89 14.30 6.40 17.99
CA GLU A 89 15.10 7.47 18.59
C GLU A 89 14.36 8.18 19.76
N THR A 90 13.09 7.81 20.00
CA THR A 90 12.23 8.39 21.05
C THR A 90 11.98 7.39 22.18
N VAL A 91 11.52 7.90 23.33
CA VAL A 91 11.15 7.05 24.48
C VAL A 91 9.78 6.37 24.28
N ILE A 92 8.96 6.91 23.39
CA ILE A 92 7.58 6.47 23.19
C ILE A 92 7.52 5.53 21.98
N PRO A 93 7.15 4.26 22.17
CA PRO A 93 7.00 3.33 21.05
C PRO A 93 5.85 3.76 20.15
N CYS A 94 6.08 3.72 18.84
CA CYS A 94 5.05 3.94 17.85
C CYS A 94 5.02 2.75 16.89
N HIS A 95 3.87 2.11 16.79
CA HIS A 95 3.68 0.93 15.93
C HIS A 95 2.65 1.23 14.83
N VAL A 96 2.94 0.79 13.61
CA VAL A 96 2.01 0.95 12.49
C VAL A 96 1.52 -0.42 12.03
N ILE A 97 0.21 -0.63 12.10
CA ILE A 97 -0.46 -1.87 11.70
C ILE A 97 -1.18 -1.61 10.39
N HIS A 98 -0.80 -2.32 9.33
CA HIS A 98 -1.39 -2.16 8.00
C HIS A 98 -2.27 -3.35 7.63
N LEU A 99 -3.58 -3.10 7.46
CA LEU A 99 -4.57 -4.09 7.09
C LEU A 99 -5.16 -3.80 5.72
N ASN A 100 -5.30 -4.84 4.89
CA ASN A 100 -6.04 -4.74 3.63
C ASN A 100 -7.47 -5.26 3.84
N CYS A 101 -8.45 -4.36 3.75
CA CYS A 101 -9.86 -4.66 3.98
C CYS A 101 -10.53 -5.43 2.82
N GLU A 102 -9.87 -5.57 1.68
CA GLU A 102 -10.34 -6.50 0.63
C GLU A 102 -10.22 -7.97 1.07
N VAL A 103 -9.19 -8.29 1.88
CA VAL A 103 -8.92 -9.64 2.37
C VAL A 103 -9.54 -9.86 3.76
N ILE A 104 -9.47 -8.82 4.61
CA ILE A 104 -9.94 -8.84 6.00
C ILE A 104 -11.17 -7.96 6.10
N ASP A 105 -12.33 -8.54 5.90
CA ASP A 105 -13.57 -7.86 5.56
C ASP A 105 -14.70 -8.03 6.60
N THR A 106 -14.40 -8.53 7.79
CA THR A 106 -15.34 -8.65 8.91
C THR A 106 -14.78 -8.06 10.18
N GLN A 107 -15.65 -7.51 11.04
CA GLN A 107 -15.27 -6.93 12.33
C GLN A 107 -14.34 -7.86 13.13
N TYR A 108 -14.76 -9.11 13.31
CA TYR A 108 -13.98 -10.11 14.03
C TYR A 108 -12.55 -10.23 13.50
N ARG A 109 -12.41 -10.40 12.18
CA ARG A 109 -11.11 -10.59 11.54
C ARG A 109 -10.22 -9.35 11.63
N VAL A 110 -10.81 -8.15 11.52
CA VAL A 110 -10.06 -6.89 11.69
C VAL A 110 -9.49 -6.81 13.10
N LEU A 111 -10.32 -7.00 14.12
CA LEU A 111 -9.88 -6.96 15.53
C LEU A 111 -8.84 -8.05 15.85
N ALA A 112 -9.07 -9.28 15.38
CA ALA A 112 -8.14 -10.39 15.59
C ALA A 112 -6.80 -10.17 14.87
N GLN A 113 -6.82 -9.58 13.68
CA GLN A 113 -5.58 -9.30 12.95
C GLN A 113 -4.79 -8.15 13.58
N ILE A 114 -5.46 -7.11 14.09
CA ILE A 114 -4.80 -6.05 14.88
C ILE A 114 -4.12 -6.67 16.08
N ALA A 115 -4.85 -7.47 16.85
CA ALA A 115 -4.31 -8.14 18.03
C ALA A 115 -3.10 -9.02 17.72
N LYS A 116 -3.17 -9.82 16.66
CA LYS A 116 -2.05 -10.65 16.23
C LYS A 116 -0.80 -9.85 15.89
N ASN A 117 -0.95 -8.71 15.19
CA ASN A 117 0.21 -7.85 14.90
C ASN A 117 0.81 -7.26 16.20
N LEU A 118 -0.02 -6.99 17.21
CA LEU A 118 0.45 -6.50 18.51
C LEU A 118 1.14 -7.58 19.35
N GLU A 119 0.69 -8.83 19.28
CA GLU A 119 1.33 -9.97 19.96
C GLU A 119 2.80 -10.11 19.54
N ASP A 120 3.13 -9.84 18.29
CA ASP A 120 4.50 -9.88 17.77
C ASP A 120 5.40 -8.78 18.36
N HIS A 121 4.82 -7.72 18.92
CA HIS A 121 5.50 -6.59 19.58
C HIS A 121 5.46 -6.63 21.11
N ASP A 122 4.76 -7.59 21.72
CA ASP A 122 4.67 -7.72 23.16
C ASP A 122 5.88 -8.49 23.73
N GLU A 123 6.87 -7.75 24.24
CA GLU A 123 8.10 -8.31 24.82
C GLU A 123 7.90 -9.02 26.17
N ARG A 124 6.69 -9.02 26.72
CA ARG A 124 6.43 -9.64 28.04
C ARG A 124 6.45 -11.16 27.92
N PRO A 125 7.04 -11.86 28.94
CA PRO A 125 7.05 -13.31 28.94
C PRO A 125 5.62 -13.86 28.91
N SER A 126 5.37 -14.80 28.00
CA SER A 126 4.13 -15.57 27.98
C SER A 126 4.08 -16.44 29.23
N ASP A 127 3.30 -16.07 30.22
CA ASP A 127 3.10 -16.85 31.45
C ASP A 127 2.16 -18.07 31.25
N GLY A 128 1.86 -18.40 30.01
CA GLY A 128 0.96 -19.53 29.65
C GLY A 128 -0.52 -19.26 29.89
N THR A 129 -0.88 -18.11 30.44
CA THR A 129 -2.28 -17.72 30.70
C THR A 129 -2.89 -16.90 29.59
N ARG A 130 -2.06 -16.39 28.66
CA ARG A 130 -2.48 -15.62 27.48
C ARG A 130 -2.90 -16.55 26.35
N GLY A 131 -4.17 -16.61 26.09
CA GLY A 131 -4.67 -17.20 24.86
C GLY A 131 -4.41 -16.27 23.71
N THR A 132 -3.61 -16.70 22.72
CA THR A 132 -3.57 -16.04 21.39
C THR A 132 -4.99 -15.89 20.88
N ILE A 133 -5.38 -14.68 20.50
CA ILE A 133 -6.74 -14.44 19.96
C ILE A 133 -6.92 -15.31 18.72
N PRO A 134 -7.81 -16.29 18.74
CA PRO A 134 -8.02 -17.15 17.58
C PRO A 134 -8.71 -16.37 16.46
N PHE A 135 -8.47 -16.77 15.20
CA PHE A 135 -9.13 -16.15 14.05
C PHE A 135 -10.63 -16.49 13.95
N THR A 136 -11.12 -17.38 14.79
CA THR A 136 -12.54 -17.80 14.83
C THR A 136 -12.88 -18.39 16.21
N GLY A 137 -14.14 -18.31 16.59
CA GLY A 137 -14.68 -19.10 17.71
C GLY A 137 -14.95 -18.31 19.00
N TRP A 138 -14.33 -17.16 19.20
CA TRP A 138 -14.67 -16.30 20.34
C TRP A 138 -15.83 -15.34 19.99
N PRO A 139 -16.60 -14.90 20.98
CA PRO A 139 -17.51 -13.76 20.78
C PRO A 139 -16.73 -12.50 20.43
N THR A 140 -17.28 -11.66 19.54
CA THR A 140 -16.61 -10.42 19.09
C THR A 140 -16.29 -9.48 20.24
N ASP A 141 -17.17 -9.41 21.25
CA ASP A 141 -16.98 -8.61 22.45
C ASP A 141 -15.75 -9.07 23.25
N GLN A 142 -15.53 -10.38 23.34
CA GLN A 142 -14.35 -10.92 24.01
C GLN A 142 -13.08 -10.58 23.24
N VAL A 143 -13.11 -10.64 21.90
CA VAL A 143 -11.97 -10.23 21.07
C VAL A 143 -11.66 -8.74 21.27
N TYR A 144 -12.70 -7.90 21.31
CA TYR A 144 -12.53 -6.46 21.55
C TYR A 144 -11.93 -6.16 22.93
N MET A 145 -12.40 -6.84 23.98
CA MET A 145 -11.86 -6.69 25.33
C MET A 145 -10.38 -7.10 25.41
N GLU A 146 -10.03 -8.23 24.78
CA GLU A 146 -8.65 -8.70 24.78
C GLU A 146 -7.75 -7.81 23.92
N LEU A 147 -8.23 -7.28 22.79
CA LEU A 147 -7.51 -6.27 22.02
C LEU A 147 -7.19 -5.02 22.87
N LYS A 148 -8.13 -4.54 23.67
CA LYS A 148 -7.88 -3.41 24.59
C LYS A 148 -6.79 -3.72 25.62
N ASN A 149 -6.86 -4.90 26.23
CA ASN A 149 -5.85 -5.35 27.20
C ASN A 149 -4.45 -5.42 26.54
N LEU A 150 -4.40 -5.88 25.30
CA LEU A 150 -3.16 -6.00 24.54
C LEU A 150 -2.60 -4.62 24.15
N LEU A 151 -3.46 -3.70 23.68
CA LEU A 151 -3.07 -2.30 23.42
C LEU A 151 -2.45 -1.64 24.65
N GLU A 152 -3.12 -1.73 25.82
CA GLU A 152 -2.60 -1.19 27.08
C GLU A 152 -1.29 -1.86 27.49
N SER A 153 -1.12 -3.12 27.15
CA SER A 153 0.07 -3.86 27.52
C SER A 153 1.30 -3.52 26.67
N VAL A 154 1.11 -3.29 25.37
CA VAL A 154 2.18 -2.85 24.46
C VAL A 154 2.55 -1.39 24.72
N GLY A 155 1.55 -0.56 25.02
CA GLY A 155 1.76 0.87 25.32
C GLY A 155 2.08 1.70 24.09
N GLY A 156 2.22 3.01 24.29
CA GLY A 156 2.61 3.95 23.23
C GLY A 156 1.49 4.30 22.25
N VAL A 157 1.85 4.62 21.01
CA VAL A 157 0.91 5.06 19.98
C VAL A 157 0.81 4.03 18.87
N MET A 158 -0.42 3.61 18.57
CA MET A 158 -0.76 2.67 17.49
C MET A 158 -1.40 3.41 16.34
N VAL A 159 -0.83 3.33 15.15
CA VAL A 159 -1.44 3.84 13.92
C VAL A 159 -1.99 2.65 13.12
N ILE A 160 -3.31 2.56 13.02
CA ILE A 160 -3.98 1.47 12.31
C ILE A 160 -4.36 1.95 10.92
N VAL A 161 -3.72 1.39 9.90
CA VAL A 161 -4.01 1.67 8.48
C VAL A 161 -5.00 0.64 7.95
N LEU A 162 -6.18 1.11 7.55
CA LEU A 162 -7.23 0.33 6.91
C LEU A 162 -7.24 0.66 5.41
N ASP A 163 -6.52 -0.14 4.64
CA ASP A 163 -6.47 0.01 3.17
C ASP A 163 -7.70 -0.62 2.53
N GLU A 164 -8.29 0.05 1.54
CA GLU A 164 -9.57 -0.32 0.90
C GLU A 164 -10.75 -0.41 1.90
N ILE A 165 -10.82 0.56 2.80
CA ILE A 165 -11.81 0.66 3.88
C ILE A 165 -13.27 0.59 3.38
N ASP A 166 -13.52 1.06 2.15
CA ASP A 166 -14.83 0.98 1.50
C ASP A 166 -15.31 -0.48 1.31
N LYS A 167 -14.41 -1.44 1.16
CA LYS A 167 -14.75 -2.87 1.08
C LYS A 167 -15.27 -3.39 2.42
N LEU A 168 -14.63 -2.99 3.52
CA LEU A 168 -15.06 -3.35 4.86
C LEU A 168 -16.47 -2.83 5.14
N VAL A 169 -16.70 -1.53 4.89
CA VAL A 169 -18.00 -0.89 5.13
C VAL A 169 -19.10 -1.51 4.27
N LYS A 170 -18.84 -1.76 2.98
CA LYS A 170 -19.82 -2.39 2.09
C LYS A 170 -20.22 -3.79 2.54
N LYS A 171 -19.33 -4.55 3.17
CA LYS A 171 -19.57 -5.94 3.56
C LYS A 171 -20.10 -6.11 4.97
N SER A 172 -19.56 -5.39 5.95
CA SER A 172 -19.88 -5.57 7.37
C SER A 172 -20.42 -4.32 8.07
N GLY A 173 -20.76 -3.27 7.29
CA GLY A 173 -21.21 -2.00 7.87
C GLY A 173 -20.07 -1.25 8.56
N ASP A 174 -20.42 -0.24 9.30
CA ASP A 174 -19.48 0.69 9.94
C ASP A 174 -19.21 0.42 11.44
N GLU A 175 -19.77 -0.67 11.99
CA GLU A 175 -19.61 -1.03 13.39
C GLU A 175 -18.15 -1.20 13.82
N THR A 176 -17.33 -1.78 12.94
CA THR A 176 -15.88 -1.90 13.18
C THR A 176 -15.23 -0.54 13.37
N LEU A 177 -15.57 0.40 12.50
CA LEU A 177 -15.05 1.77 12.54
C LEU A 177 -15.56 2.51 13.76
N TYR A 178 -16.82 2.34 14.10
CA TYR A 178 -17.41 2.90 15.32
C TYR A 178 -16.64 2.48 16.57
N ASN A 179 -16.34 1.19 16.70
CA ASN A 179 -15.60 0.66 17.84
C ASN A 179 -14.14 1.16 17.85
N LEU A 180 -13.46 1.15 16.71
CA LEU A 180 -12.06 1.59 16.64
C LEU A 180 -11.90 3.10 16.87
N THR A 181 -12.79 3.94 16.33
CA THR A 181 -12.71 5.40 16.54
C THR A 181 -12.96 5.82 17.99
N ARG A 182 -13.65 5.00 18.76
CA ARG A 182 -13.95 5.24 20.17
C ARG A 182 -13.03 4.54 21.16
N ILE A 183 -12.14 3.69 20.68
CA ILE A 183 -11.29 2.86 21.55
C ILE A 183 -10.45 3.70 22.51
N ASN A 184 -10.02 4.89 22.11
CA ASN A 184 -9.25 5.82 22.96
C ASN A 184 -9.99 6.27 24.24
N SER A 185 -11.33 6.23 24.24
CA SER A 185 -12.11 6.55 25.45
C SER A 185 -11.97 5.48 26.54
N ASP A 186 -11.56 4.29 26.13
CA ASP A 186 -11.39 3.12 27.00
C ASP A 186 -9.92 2.85 27.37
N LEU A 187 -8.97 3.49 26.67
CA LEU A 187 -7.53 3.33 26.88
C LEU A 187 -6.99 4.40 27.85
N ARG A 188 -6.00 4.04 28.65
CA ARG A 188 -5.34 4.93 29.63
C ARG A 188 -3.98 5.39 29.15
N ASP A 189 -3.09 4.44 28.91
CA ASP A 189 -1.67 4.68 28.62
C ASP A 189 -1.35 4.55 27.13
N SER A 190 -2.18 3.85 26.38
CA SER A 190 -2.04 3.70 24.94
C SER A 190 -2.92 4.67 24.16
N ARG A 191 -2.52 4.94 22.93
CA ARG A 191 -3.26 5.79 21.99
C ARG A 191 -3.41 5.11 20.64
N VAL A 192 -4.54 5.28 20.00
CA VAL A 192 -4.85 4.71 18.68
C VAL A 192 -5.26 5.82 17.73
N SER A 193 -4.68 5.84 16.54
CA SER A 193 -5.12 6.66 15.41
C SER A 193 -5.39 5.79 14.20
N ILE A 194 -6.33 6.19 13.36
CA ILE A 194 -6.78 5.42 12.20
C ILE A 194 -6.46 6.18 10.93
N ILE A 195 -5.88 5.48 9.95
CA ILE A 195 -5.75 5.96 8.57
C ILE A 195 -6.65 5.09 7.70
N GLY A 196 -7.75 5.66 7.21
CA GLY A 196 -8.63 5.01 6.25
C GLY A 196 -8.23 5.37 4.82
N ILE A 197 -8.01 4.37 3.96
CA ILE A 197 -7.71 4.58 2.53
C ILE A 197 -8.86 4.04 1.70
N SER A 198 -9.47 4.90 0.85
CA SER A 198 -10.55 4.52 -0.04
C SER A 198 -10.28 4.86 -1.50
N ASN A 199 -10.76 4.00 -2.38
CA ASN A 199 -10.84 4.24 -3.82
C ASN A 199 -12.20 4.83 -4.24
N ASP A 200 -13.19 4.82 -3.33
CA ASP A 200 -14.55 5.31 -3.57
C ASP A 200 -14.83 6.54 -2.72
N LEU A 201 -15.00 7.69 -3.37
CA LEU A 201 -15.31 8.98 -2.70
C LEU A 201 -16.68 8.99 -2.03
N ARG A 202 -17.59 8.09 -2.44
CA ARG A 202 -18.98 8.06 -1.94
C ARG A 202 -19.19 7.04 -0.83
N PHE A 203 -18.15 6.31 -0.40
CA PHE A 203 -18.34 5.34 0.65
C PHE A 203 -18.76 5.97 1.98
N THR A 204 -18.41 7.23 2.21
CA THR A 204 -18.80 8.01 3.37
C THR A 204 -20.32 8.23 3.47
N ASP A 205 -21.05 8.16 2.35
CA ASP A 205 -22.52 8.27 2.33
C ASP A 205 -23.19 7.10 3.08
N PHE A 206 -22.45 6.00 3.29
CA PHE A 206 -22.91 4.79 3.99
C PHE A 206 -22.50 4.73 5.47
N LEU A 207 -21.77 5.75 5.96
CA LEU A 207 -21.31 5.80 7.35
C LEU A 207 -22.31 6.52 8.25
N ASP A 208 -22.46 6.05 9.49
CA ASP A 208 -23.12 6.82 10.54
C ASP A 208 -22.41 8.18 10.70
N PRO A 209 -23.12 9.30 10.80
CA PRO A 209 -22.51 10.63 10.96
C PRO A 209 -21.49 10.73 12.11
N ARG A 210 -21.68 9.96 13.18
CA ARG A 210 -20.77 9.93 14.33
C ARG A 210 -19.44 9.24 13.97
N VAL A 211 -19.50 8.17 13.17
CA VAL A 211 -18.32 7.47 12.66
C VAL A 211 -17.57 8.36 11.68
N LEU A 212 -18.31 8.95 10.75
CA LEU A 212 -17.74 9.88 9.78
C LEU A 212 -17.01 11.03 10.46
N SER A 213 -17.66 11.71 11.41
CA SER A 213 -17.05 12.84 12.14
C SER A 213 -15.78 12.47 12.88
N SER A 214 -15.69 11.24 13.43
CA SER A 214 -14.49 10.78 14.13
C SER A 214 -13.41 10.25 13.19
N LEU A 215 -13.77 9.72 12.02
CA LEU A 215 -12.84 9.14 11.06
C LEU A 215 -12.23 10.20 10.14
N SER A 216 -12.99 11.25 9.78
CA SER A 216 -12.57 12.29 8.84
C SER A 216 -12.15 13.59 9.56
N GLU A 217 -11.38 13.48 10.65
CA GLU A 217 -10.77 14.64 11.31
C GLU A 217 -9.85 15.38 10.36
N GLU A 218 -9.11 14.64 9.54
CA GLU A 218 -8.25 15.13 8.47
C GLU A 218 -8.54 14.37 7.17
N GLU A 219 -8.75 15.09 6.08
CA GLU A 219 -9.00 14.51 4.77
C GLU A 219 -7.91 14.86 3.77
N ILE A 220 -7.34 13.84 3.11
CA ILE A 220 -6.28 14.01 2.11
C ILE A 220 -6.73 13.40 0.78
N VAL A 221 -6.81 14.24 -0.24
CA VAL A 221 -7.20 13.81 -1.59
C VAL A 221 -5.95 13.58 -2.44
N PHE A 222 -5.86 12.39 -3.06
CA PHE A 222 -4.80 12.05 -4.00
C PHE A 222 -5.31 12.26 -5.44
N PRO A 223 -4.92 13.33 -6.11
CA PRO A 223 -5.30 13.56 -7.49
C PRO A 223 -4.65 12.52 -8.42
N PRO A 224 -5.31 12.18 -9.54
CA PRO A 224 -4.69 11.35 -10.56
C PRO A 224 -3.43 12.03 -11.13
N TYR A 225 -2.46 11.22 -11.55
CA TYR A 225 -1.25 11.73 -12.19
C TYR A 225 -1.55 12.24 -13.60
N ASN A 226 -0.91 13.32 -14.01
CA ASN A 226 -0.88 13.78 -15.39
C ASN A 226 0.24 13.08 -16.18
N ALA A 227 0.25 13.23 -17.52
CA ALA A 227 1.24 12.58 -18.37
C ALA A 227 2.70 12.96 -18.05
N PRO A 228 3.07 14.24 -17.80
CA PRO A 228 4.42 14.59 -17.37
C PRO A 228 4.84 13.90 -16.06
N GLN A 229 3.96 13.86 -15.07
CA GLN A 229 4.24 13.19 -13.78
C GLN A 229 4.47 11.68 -13.96
N LEU A 230 3.66 11.04 -14.82
CA LEU A 230 3.84 9.63 -15.16
C LEU A 230 5.15 9.39 -15.93
N CYS A 231 5.55 10.32 -16.82
CA CYS A 231 6.87 10.25 -17.48
C CYS A 231 8.00 10.21 -16.44
N ASP A 232 7.99 11.09 -15.47
CA ASP A 232 9.04 11.16 -14.45
C ASP A 232 9.08 9.87 -13.60
N ILE A 233 7.91 9.34 -13.21
CA ILE A 233 7.80 8.07 -12.50
C ILE A 233 8.35 6.92 -13.33
N LEU A 234 7.98 6.83 -14.61
CA LEU A 234 8.43 5.78 -15.52
C LEU A 234 9.92 5.89 -15.81
N GLN A 235 10.44 7.11 -15.99
CA GLN A 235 11.87 7.34 -16.23
C GLN A 235 12.70 6.81 -15.06
N GLN A 236 12.37 7.20 -13.84
CA GLN A 236 13.04 6.73 -12.63
C GLN A 236 13.02 5.19 -12.52
N ARG A 237 11.86 4.57 -12.78
CA ARG A 237 11.71 3.12 -12.72
C ARG A 237 12.45 2.41 -13.83
N SER A 238 12.50 3.02 -15.03
CA SER A 238 13.18 2.47 -16.19
C SER A 238 14.68 2.35 -15.98
N GLU A 239 15.31 3.31 -15.31
CA GLU A 239 16.74 3.30 -14.99
C GLU A 239 17.16 2.11 -14.13
N ASP A 240 16.30 1.71 -13.19
CA ASP A 240 16.53 0.56 -12.32
C ASP A 240 16.13 -0.77 -12.98
N ALA A 241 15.12 -0.74 -13.87
CA ALA A 241 14.50 -1.94 -14.43
C ALA A 241 15.18 -2.46 -15.68
N PHE A 242 15.66 -1.58 -16.56
CA PHE A 242 16.19 -1.95 -17.86
C PHE A 242 17.72 -1.83 -17.93
N MET A 243 18.30 -2.50 -18.90
CA MET A 243 19.69 -2.28 -19.29
C MET A 243 19.82 -0.93 -20.00
N GLU A 244 21.01 -0.34 -19.97
CA GLU A 244 21.27 0.97 -20.59
C GLU A 244 20.98 0.95 -22.11
N HIS A 245 20.39 2.02 -22.60
CA HIS A 245 20.08 2.25 -24.03
C HIS A 245 19.11 1.23 -24.68
N VAL A 246 18.41 0.44 -23.88
CA VAL A 246 17.47 -0.59 -24.38
C VAL A 246 16.08 0.00 -24.63
N VAL A 247 15.65 0.99 -23.88
CA VAL A 247 14.35 1.64 -24.03
C VAL A 247 14.47 2.80 -25.01
N ASP A 248 13.66 2.78 -26.09
CA ASP A 248 13.60 3.89 -27.03
C ASP A 248 13.01 5.14 -26.36
N PRO A 249 13.53 6.35 -26.61
CA PRO A 249 13.07 7.59 -25.98
C PRO A 249 11.57 7.87 -26.13
N ALA A 250 10.91 7.35 -27.16
CA ALA A 250 9.48 7.54 -27.39
C ALA A 250 8.58 6.62 -26.56
N VAL A 251 9.12 5.53 -25.98
CA VAL A 251 8.36 4.51 -25.25
C VAL A 251 7.76 5.08 -23.96
N ILE A 252 8.57 5.75 -23.14
CA ILE A 252 8.13 6.28 -21.85
C ILE A 252 7.04 7.34 -22.02
N PRO A 253 7.20 8.37 -22.89
CA PRO A 253 6.13 9.34 -23.15
C PRO A 253 4.84 8.69 -23.67
N LEU A 254 4.95 7.66 -24.51
CA LEU A 254 3.77 6.95 -25.03
C LEU A 254 3.03 6.18 -23.90
N CYS A 255 3.74 5.42 -23.06
CA CYS A 255 3.16 4.73 -21.90
C CYS A 255 2.47 5.73 -20.97
N ALA A 256 3.12 6.85 -20.68
CA ALA A 256 2.60 7.90 -19.81
C ALA A 256 1.34 8.55 -20.38
N ALA A 257 1.32 8.86 -21.68
CA ALA A 257 0.17 9.46 -22.36
C ALA A 257 -1.04 8.52 -22.34
N LEU A 258 -0.84 7.23 -22.65
CA LEU A 258 -1.91 6.23 -22.63
C LEU A 258 -2.50 6.06 -21.22
N ALA A 259 -1.66 5.92 -20.19
CA ALA A 259 -2.13 5.78 -18.82
C ALA A 259 -2.83 7.05 -18.30
N ALA A 260 -2.35 8.24 -18.68
CA ALA A 260 -2.99 9.50 -18.33
C ALA A 260 -4.39 9.64 -18.96
N GLN A 261 -4.57 9.20 -20.20
CA GLN A 261 -5.88 9.19 -20.88
C GLN A 261 -6.88 8.24 -20.21
N GLU A 262 -6.42 7.11 -19.71
CA GLU A 262 -7.29 6.13 -19.06
C GLU A 262 -7.73 6.57 -17.66
N HIS A 263 -6.92 7.16 -16.82
CA HIS A 263 -7.34 7.70 -15.50
C HIS A 263 -6.17 8.26 -14.69
N GLY A 264 -4.98 8.39 -15.23
CA GLY A 264 -3.78 8.84 -14.50
C GLY A 264 -3.29 7.80 -13.48
N ASP A 265 -3.40 6.51 -13.82
CA ASP A 265 -3.01 5.38 -12.99
C ASP A 265 -1.54 5.00 -13.23
N ALA A 266 -0.69 5.19 -12.20
CA ALA A 266 0.73 4.83 -12.29
C ALA A 266 0.96 3.31 -12.39
N ARG A 267 0.07 2.47 -11.84
CA ARG A 267 0.16 1.00 -11.98
C ARG A 267 -0.01 0.60 -13.43
N ARG A 268 -1.01 1.20 -14.12
CA ARG A 268 -1.24 0.96 -15.55
C ARG A 268 -0.04 1.39 -16.40
N ALA A 269 0.55 2.55 -16.09
CA ALA A 269 1.75 3.05 -16.78
C ALA A 269 2.94 2.09 -16.63
N LEU A 270 3.20 1.61 -15.40
CA LEU A 270 4.26 0.64 -15.10
C LEU A 270 4.00 -0.72 -15.76
N ASP A 271 2.76 -1.18 -15.79
CA ASP A 271 2.40 -2.44 -16.46
C ASP A 271 2.58 -2.35 -17.97
N LEU A 272 2.18 -1.25 -18.62
CA LEU A 272 2.43 -1.02 -20.03
C LEU A 272 3.93 -1.09 -20.35
N LEU A 273 4.76 -0.41 -19.57
CA LEU A 273 6.21 -0.41 -19.77
C LEU A 273 6.81 -1.81 -19.55
N ARG A 274 6.40 -2.51 -18.50
CA ARG A 274 6.84 -3.88 -18.20
C ARG A 274 6.47 -4.85 -19.30
N VAL A 275 5.20 -4.86 -19.72
CA VAL A 275 4.70 -5.76 -20.79
C VAL A 275 5.37 -5.45 -22.12
N SER A 276 5.64 -4.18 -22.42
CA SER A 276 6.38 -3.78 -23.63
C SER A 276 7.79 -4.38 -23.64
N GLY A 277 8.49 -4.35 -22.51
CA GLY A 277 9.79 -4.99 -22.36
C GLY A 277 9.72 -6.52 -22.54
N GLU A 278 8.71 -7.17 -21.94
CA GLU A 278 8.49 -8.61 -22.09
C GLU A 278 8.17 -9.02 -23.53
N LEU A 279 7.44 -8.17 -24.27
CA LEU A 279 7.16 -8.40 -25.68
C LEU A 279 8.42 -8.30 -26.54
N ALA A 280 9.26 -7.29 -26.30
CA ALA A 280 10.55 -7.15 -26.98
C ALA A 280 11.45 -8.37 -26.75
N GLU A 281 11.50 -8.91 -25.52
CA GLU A 281 12.22 -10.16 -25.22
C GLU A 281 11.65 -11.36 -26.00
N ARG A 282 10.33 -11.48 -26.10
CA ARG A 282 9.67 -12.58 -26.82
C ARG A 282 9.92 -12.53 -28.33
N GLU A 283 10.00 -11.32 -28.89
CA GLU A 283 10.31 -11.09 -30.31
C GLU A 283 11.80 -11.14 -30.63
N ASP A 284 12.64 -11.38 -29.65
CA ASP A 284 14.12 -11.42 -29.79
C ASP A 284 14.73 -10.07 -30.22
N GLU A 285 14.03 -8.99 -29.89
CA GLU A 285 14.49 -7.63 -30.17
C GLU A 285 15.48 -7.15 -29.11
N LYS A 286 16.41 -6.30 -29.54
CA LYS A 286 17.42 -5.71 -28.64
C LYS A 286 16.95 -4.44 -27.95
N LYS A 287 15.83 -3.86 -28.42
CA LYS A 287 15.27 -2.60 -27.90
C LYS A 287 13.77 -2.69 -27.73
N VAL A 288 13.28 -2.03 -26.69
CA VAL A 288 11.86 -1.77 -26.51
C VAL A 288 11.48 -0.57 -27.37
N MET A 289 10.50 -0.70 -28.25
CA MET A 289 10.05 0.31 -29.20
C MET A 289 8.55 0.59 -29.06
N GLU A 290 8.04 1.67 -29.65
CA GLU A 290 6.63 2.04 -29.62
C GLU A 290 5.68 0.91 -30.08
N LYS A 291 6.09 0.06 -31.04
CA LYS A 291 5.29 -1.08 -31.48
C LYS A 291 4.94 -2.02 -30.32
N HIS A 292 5.88 -2.25 -29.39
CA HIS A 292 5.67 -3.11 -28.25
C HIS A 292 4.68 -2.49 -27.24
N VAL A 293 4.68 -1.14 -27.11
CA VAL A 293 3.69 -0.42 -26.28
C VAL A 293 2.28 -0.57 -26.86
N LYS A 294 2.12 -0.42 -28.19
CA LYS A 294 0.83 -0.62 -28.87
C LYS A 294 0.33 -2.05 -28.71
N MET A 295 1.22 -3.04 -28.86
CA MET A 295 0.88 -4.44 -28.62
C MET A 295 0.55 -4.73 -27.15
N ALA A 296 1.19 -4.05 -26.20
CA ALA A 296 0.89 -4.16 -24.77
C ALA A 296 -0.47 -3.56 -24.42
N GLN A 297 -0.89 -2.49 -25.10
CA GLN A 297 -2.18 -1.84 -24.91
C GLN A 297 -3.36 -2.72 -25.38
N GLU A 298 -3.15 -3.54 -26.42
CA GLU A 298 -4.18 -4.44 -26.96
C GLU A 298 -4.41 -5.70 -26.10
N LYS A 299 -3.57 -5.95 -25.08
CA LYS A 299 -3.67 -7.08 -24.14
C LYS A 299 -4.38 -6.72 -22.86
#